data_c967f27956d3ded081f4db4366bdaead
#
_entry.id   c967f27956d3ded081f4db4366bdaead
#
_cell.length_a   1.000
_cell.length_b   1.000
_cell.length_c   1.000
_cell.angle_alpha   90.00
_cell.angle_beta   90.00
_cell.angle_gamma   90.00
#
_symmetry.space_group_name_H-M   'P 1'
#
loop_
_entity.id
_entity.type
_entity.pdbx_description
1 polymer ?
#
loop_
_entity_poly.entity_id
_entity_poly.type
_entity_poly.pdbx_seq_one_letter_code
_entity_poly.pdbx_strand_id
1 'polypeptide(L)'
;MQKTITSLSSLILSIILLIVGNAFLMTLLGLRLSLEDFSASVIGWILAFYSIGFVAGTLYAGRIIETVGHIRAFAVLSAVLAASILIYPMAVEPYLWGFLRAVGGFSMAGLMIVMESWFSSKADNRNRASLFAIYQIIFFLSTAGGQVLIRVADPAGFIPFSLATILIVLALTPLSMTRRESPTVSHGERLSLRQLYAISPTGTLGALIAGLLISAFYAMGPVYA
;
A
#
# COMPACT_ATOMS: atom_id res chain seq x y z
N MET A 1 -5.95 23.30 -12.86
CA MET A 1 -6.43 22.13 -12.14
C MET A 1 -6.97 21.03 -13.07
N GLN A 2 -7.95 21.29 -13.93
CA GLN A 2 -8.51 20.28 -14.85
C GLN A 2 -7.47 19.65 -15.78
N LYS A 3 -6.57 20.42 -16.40
CA LYS A 3 -5.46 19.91 -17.23
C LYS A 3 -4.48 19.01 -16.43
N THR A 4 -4.26 19.30 -15.16
CA THR A 4 -3.39 18.51 -14.30
C THR A 4 -4.03 17.18 -13.93
N ILE A 5 -5.34 17.15 -13.64
CA ILE A 5 -6.09 15.93 -13.35
C ILE A 5 -6.14 15.01 -14.57
N THR A 6 -6.43 15.56 -15.76
CA THR A 6 -6.39 14.78 -17.02
C THR A 6 -4.99 14.23 -17.28
N SER A 7 -3.96 14.97 -16.83
CA SER A 7 -2.58 14.54 -16.96
C SER A 7 -2.21 13.40 -16.00
N LEU A 8 -2.94 13.23 -14.91
CA LEU A 8 -2.72 12.21 -13.90
C LEU A 8 -3.74 11.06 -13.97
N SER A 9 -4.65 11.05 -14.96
CA SER A 9 -5.74 10.07 -15.02
C SER A 9 -5.29 8.62 -15.01
N SER A 10 -4.23 8.27 -15.72
CA SER A 10 -3.65 6.93 -15.71
C SER A 10 -3.08 6.55 -14.34
N LEU A 11 -2.39 7.49 -13.69
CA LEU A 11 -1.87 7.30 -12.35
C LEU A 11 -3.02 7.14 -11.33
N ILE A 12 -4.05 7.99 -11.42
CA ILE A 12 -5.24 7.92 -10.55
C ILE A 12 -5.92 6.54 -10.70
N LEU A 13 -6.09 6.05 -11.92
CA LEU A 13 -6.67 4.72 -12.16
C LEU A 13 -5.80 3.60 -11.56
N SER A 14 -4.47 3.70 -11.72
CA SER A 14 -3.54 2.75 -11.10
C SER A 14 -3.66 2.76 -9.58
N ILE A 15 -3.77 3.94 -8.96
CA ILE A 15 -3.94 4.10 -7.51
C ILE A 15 -5.25 3.46 -7.06
N ILE A 16 -6.36 3.75 -7.74
CA ILE A 16 -7.68 3.19 -7.40
C ILE A 16 -7.61 1.67 -7.40
N LEU A 17 -7.13 1.06 -8.49
CA LEU A 17 -7.05 -0.39 -8.62
C LEU A 17 -6.14 -1.01 -7.55
N LEU A 18 -4.98 -0.42 -7.30
CA LEU A 18 -4.03 -0.90 -6.30
C LEU A 18 -4.62 -0.82 -4.89
N ILE A 19 -5.21 0.32 -4.52
CA ILE A 19 -5.74 0.53 -3.15
C ILE A 19 -6.99 -0.31 -2.93
N VAL A 20 -7.89 -0.42 -3.93
CA VAL A 20 -9.05 -1.31 -3.86
C VAL A 20 -8.60 -2.76 -3.64
N GLY A 21 -7.64 -3.25 -4.44
CA GLY A 21 -7.11 -4.61 -4.30
C GLY A 21 -6.45 -4.86 -2.95
N ASN A 22 -5.63 -3.91 -2.48
CA ASN A 22 -4.97 -4.02 -1.18
C ASN A 22 -5.96 -3.95 0.00
N ALA A 23 -6.94 -3.04 -0.02
CA ALA A 23 -7.94 -2.91 1.03
C ALA A 23 -8.84 -4.16 1.10
N PHE A 24 -9.23 -4.71 -0.07
CA PHE A 24 -9.93 -5.97 -0.15
C PHE A 24 -9.10 -7.11 0.46
N LEU A 25 -7.82 -7.23 0.11
CA LEU A 25 -6.91 -8.23 0.69
C LEU A 25 -6.79 -8.09 2.21
N MET A 26 -6.69 -6.85 2.74
CA MET A 26 -6.57 -6.63 4.19
C MET A 26 -7.80 -7.16 4.93
N THR A 27 -9.01 -6.86 4.43
CA THR A 27 -10.26 -7.36 5.00
C THR A 27 -10.38 -8.87 4.87
N LEU A 28 -10.03 -9.40 3.68
CA LEU A 28 -10.04 -10.84 3.41
C LEU A 28 -9.13 -11.61 4.37
N LEU A 29 -7.90 -11.16 4.58
CA LEU A 29 -6.96 -11.83 5.48
C LEU A 29 -7.41 -11.79 6.94
N GLY A 30 -8.00 -10.68 7.38
CA GLY A 30 -8.59 -10.61 8.73
C GLY A 30 -9.67 -11.67 8.94
N LEU A 31 -10.60 -11.77 7.99
CA LEU A 31 -11.67 -12.79 8.04
C LEU A 31 -11.13 -14.21 7.87
N ARG A 32 -10.22 -14.42 6.92
CA ARG A 32 -9.64 -15.75 6.68
C ARG A 32 -8.89 -16.26 7.90
N LEU A 33 -8.10 -15.43 8.57
CA LEU A 33 -7.39 -15.80 9.79
C LEU A 33 -8.35 -16.21 10.93
N SER A 34 -9.52 -15.59 11.02
CA SER A 34 -10.54 -15.96 12.01
C SER A 34 -11.24 -17.28 11.71
N LEU A 35 -11.19 -17.76 10.45
CA LEU A 35 -11.77 -19.05 10.03
C LEU A 35 -10.79 -20.24 10.19
N GLU A 36 -9.50 -19.97 10.38
CA GLU A 36 -8.46 -21.02 10.41
C GLU A 36 -8.10 -21.51 11.81
N ASP A 37 -8.96 -21.30 12.81
CA ASP A 37 -8.77 -21.77 14.20
C ASP A 37 -7.43 -21.35 14.85
N PHE A 38 -6.79 -20.30 14.35
CA PHE A 38 -5.57 -19.76 14.94
C PHE A 38 -5.86 -19.03 16.25
N SER A 39 -4.98 -19.16 17.23
CA SER A 39 -5.07 -18.38 18.46
C SER A 39 -4.96 -16.88 18.15
N ALA A 40 -5.61 -16.03 18.97
CA ALA A 40 -5.55 -14.58 18.82
C ALA A 40 -4.10 -14.04 18.80
N SER A 41 -3.19 -14.69 19.55
CA SER A 41 -1.76 -14.35 19.53
C SER A 41 -1.13 -14.60 18.16
N VAL A 42 -1.44 -15.75 17.53
CA VAL A 42 -0.94 -16.10 16.18
C VAL A 42 -1.47 -15.11 15.16
N ILE A 43 -2.75 -14.80 15.17
CA ILE A 43 -3.36 -13.79 14.29
C ILE A 43 -2.66 -12.44 14.47
N GLY A 44 -2.46 -12.02 15.72
CA GLY A 44 -1.84 -10.74 16.05
C GLY A 44 -0.43 -10.59 15.47
N TRP A 45 0.45 -11.57 15.63
CA TRP A 45 1.80 -11.46 15.08
C TRP A 45 1.82 -11.60 13.55
N ILE A 46 0.97 -12.44 12.94
CA ILE A 46 0.86 -12.50 11.47
C ILE A 46 0.50 -11.11 10.93
N LEU A 47 -0.50 -10.44 11.51
CA LEU A 47 -0.90 -9.10 11.06
C LEU A 47 0.19 -8.06 11.32
N ALA A 48 0.93 -8.14 12.43
CA ALA A 48 2.02 -7.22 12.78
C ALA A 48 3.20 -7.29 11.80
N PHE A 49 3.47 -8.45 11.19
CA PHE A 49 4.54 -8.60 10.19
C PHE A 49 4.36 -7.70 8.96
N TYR A 50 3.12 -7.35 8.62
CA TYR A 50 2.88 -6.34 7.58
C TYR A 50 3.51 -4.99 7.94
N SER A 51 3.35 -4.54 9.17
CA SER A 51 3.93 -3.26 9.61
C SER A 51 5.47 -3.31 9.63
N ILE A 52 6.06 -4.44 10.02
CA ILE A 52 7.52 -4.65 9.95
C ILE A 52 8.00 -4.53 8.50
N GLY A 53 7.33 -5.23 7.58
CA GLY A 53 7.63 -5.16 6.16
C GLY A 53 7.44 -3.75 5.61
N PHE A 54 6.38 -3.06 5.99
CA PHE A 54 6.09 -1.70 5.56
C PHE A 54 7.18 -0.70 6.01
N VAL A 55 7.63 -0.80 7.27
CA VAL A 55 8.76 0.01 7.77
C VAL A 55 10.04 -0.31 7.00
N ALA A 56 10.35 -1.57 6.77
CA ALA A 56 11.49 -1.95 5.95
C ALA A 56 11.38 -1.39 4.52
N GLY A 57 10.18 -1.44 3.92
CA GLY A 57 9.90 -0.87 2.60
C GLY A 57 10.14 0.63 2.56
N THR A 58 9.68 1.39 3.55
CA THR A 58 9.93 2.85 3.61
C THR A 58 11.41 3.19 3.68
N LEU A 59 12.23 2.34 4.31
CA LEU A 59 13.65 2.56 4.44
C LEU A 59 14.47 2.15 3.19
N TYR A 60 14.04 1.10 2.49
CA TYR A 60 14.85 0.48 1.45
C TYR A 60 14.27 0.59 0.03
N ALA A 61 12.95 0.72 -0.15
CA ALA A 61 12.35 0.77 -1.48
C ALA A 61 12.80 1.98 -2.31
N GLY A 62 13.17 3.09 -1.65
CA GLY A 62 13.77 4.24 -2.31
C GLY A 62 15.00 3.88 -3.14
N ARG A 63 15.88 2.99 -2.64
CA ARG A 63 17.06 2.51 -3.36
C ARG A 63 16.71 1.72 -4.62
N ILE A 64 15.65 0.91 -4.54
CA ILE A 64 15.15 0.16 -5.70
C ILE A 64 14.67 1.16 -6.76
N ILE A 65 13.86 2.16 -6.35
CA ILE A 65 13.32 3.19 -7.25
C ILE A 65 14.45 3.99 -7.90
N GLU A 66 15.48 4.35 -7.15
CA GLU A 66 16.69 5.03 -7.65
C GLU A 66 17.41 4.22 -8.73
N THR A 67 17.50 2.90 -8.53
CA THR A 67 18.26 2.02 -9.42
C THR A 67 17.51 1.70 -10.70
N VAL A 68 16.20 1.37 -10.61
CA VAL A 68 15.43 0.87 -11.77
C VAL A 68 14.44 1.90 -12.34
N GLY A 69 14.20 3.00 -11.64
CA GLY A 69 13.21 4.02 -11.98
C GLY A 69 11.80 3.69 -11.51
N HIS A 70 10.91 4.70 -11.46
CA HIS A 70 9.58 4.62 -10.85
C HIS A 70 8.68 3.55 -11.49
N ILE A 71 8.59 3.51 -12.85
CA ILE A 71 7.69 2.59 -13.54
C ILE A 71 8.11 1.13 -13.34
N ARG A 72 9.41 0.85 -13.46
CA ARG A 72 9.92 -0.52 -13.28
C ARG A 72 9.83 -0.96 -11.82
N ALA A 73 10.11 -0.06 -10.87
CA ALA A 73 9.93 -0.33 -9.44
C ALA A 73 8.47 -0.65 -9.13
N PHE A 74 7.52 0.12 -9.67
CA PHE A 74 6.09 -0.15 -9.53
C PHE A 74 5.74 -1.54 -10.09
N ALA A 75 6.24 -1.89 -11.27
CA ALA A 75 5.98 -3.19 -11.89
C ALA A 75 6.51 -4.36 -11.05
N VAL A 76 7.77 -4.29 -10.61
CA VAL A 76 8.38 -5.34 -9.79
C VAL A 76 7.66 -5.51 -8.45
N LEU A 77 7.40 -4.40 -7.73
CA LEU A 77 6.75 -4.44 -6.42
C LEU A 77 5.29 -4.93 -6.52
N SER A 78 4.55 -4.52 -7.56
CA SER A 78 3.20 -5.05 -7.81
C SER A 78 3.21 -6.53 -8.16
N ALA A 79 4.18 -7.00 -8.95
CA ALA A 79 4.31 -8.41 -9.30
C ALA A 79 4.64 -9.26 -8.06
N VAL A 80 5.57 -8.81 -7.21
CA VAL A 80 5.92 -9.48 -5.94
C VAL A 80 4.71 -9.53 -5.01
N LEU A 81 3.99 -8.41 -4.87
CA LEU A 81 2.76 -8.36 -4.08
C LEU A 81 1.71 -9.32 -4.61
N ALA A 82 1.43 -9.31 -5.91
CA ALA A 82 0.47 -10.18 -6.57
C ALA A 82 0.82 -11.67 -6.40
N ALA A 83 2.08 -12.03 -6.58
CA ALA A 83 2.56 -13.40 -6.36
C ALA A 83 2.38 -13.82 -4.90
N SER A 84 2.72 -12.96 -3.94
CA SER A 84 2.55 -13.26 -2.52
C SER A 84 1.08 -13.52 -2.15
N ILE A 85 0.13 -12.83 -2.79
CA ILE A 85 -1.31 -13.01 -2.54
C ILE A 85 -1.78 -14.40 -2.99
N LEU A 86 -1.33 -14.88 -4.12
CA LEU A 86 -1.73 -16.19 -4.64
C LEU A 86 -1.19 -17.35 -3.80
N ILE A 87 -0.13 -17.14 -3.02
CA ILE A 87 0.46 -18.18 -2.17
C ILE A 87 -0.38 -18.41 -0.91
N TYR A 88 -1.10 -17.41 -0.37
CA TYR A 88 -1.90 -17.59 0.86
C TYR A 88 -2.85 -18.77 0.81
N PRO A 89 -3.71 -18.94 -0.22
CA PRO A 89 -4.65 -20.06 -0.26
C PRO A 89 -4.00 -21.40 -0.63
N MET A 90 -2.73 -21.42 -1.06
CA MET A 90 -2.03 -22.65 -1.44
C MET A 90 -1.51 -23.43 -0.23
N ALA A 91 -1.18 -22.73 0.86
CA ALA A 91 -0.67 -23.34 2.08
C ALA A 91 -1.08 -22.50 3.30
N VAL A 92 -1.91 -23.09 4.15
CA VAL A 92 -2.36 -22.45 5.40
C VAL A 92 -1.33 -22.78 6.49
N GLU A 93 -0.32 -21.91 6.58
CA GLU A 93 0.78 -22.09 7.51
C GLU A 93 1.15 -20.72 8.14
N PRO A 94 1.12 -20.56 9.47
CA PRO A 94 1.27 -19.27 10.14
C PRO A 94 2.58 -18.55 9.80
N TYR A 95 3.73 -19.23 9.79
CA TYR A 95 5.02 -18.61 9.52
C TYR A 95 5.13 -18.14 8.06
N LEU A 96 4.60 -18.93 7.12
CA LEU A 96 4.50 -18.53 5.72
C LEU A 96 3.63 -17.27 5.58
N TRP A 97 2.48 -17.26 6.24
CA TRP A 97 1.57 -16.10 6.18
C TRP A 97 2.19 -14.85 6.79
N GLY A 98 2.92 -14.98 7.91
CA GLY A 98 3.69 -13.88 8.48
C GLY A 98 4.75 -13.35 7.51
N PHE A 99 5.52 -14.24 6.87
CA PHE A 99 6.50 -13.86 5.85
C PHE A 99 5.83 -13.13 4.65
N LEU A 100 4.75 -13.67 4.12
CA LEU A 100 4.01 -13.06 3.01
C LEU A 100 3.43 -11.69 3.40
N ARG A 101 3.00 -11.51 4.65
CA ARG A 101 2.58 -10.21 5.19
C ARG A 101 3.73 -9.21 5.19
N ALA A 102 4.94 -9.61 5.61
CA ALA A 102 6.11 -8.74 5.56
C ALA A 102 6.48 -8.36 4.11
N VAL A 103 6.45 -9.32 3.18
CA VAL A 103 6.67 -9.07 1.75
C VAL A 103 5.61 -8.11 1.19
N GLY A 104 4.34 -8.32 1.55
CA GLY A 104 3.23 -7.44 1.15
C GLY A 104 3.39 -6.02 1.68
N GLY A 105 3.75 -5.87 2.96
CA GLY A 105 4.01 -4.57 3.58
C GLY A 105 5.17 -3.82 2.90
N PHE A 106 6.29 -4.51 2.66
CA PHE A 106 7.44 -3.96 1.95
C PHE A 106 7.05 -3.46 0.54
N SER A 107 6.37 -4.31 -0.21
CA SER A 107 5.93 -3.99 -1.57
C SER A 107 4.99 -2.79 -1.58
N MET A 108 4.02 -2.77 -0.67
CA MET A 108 3.04 -1.68 -0.59
C MET A 108 3.68 -0.35 -0.22
N ALA A 109 4.63 -0.32 0.72
CA ALA A 109 5.38 0.88 1.05
C ALA A 109 6.12 1.46 -0.17
N GLY A 110 6.80 0.62 -0.93
CA GLY A 110 7.48 1.05 -2.15
C GLY A 110 6.53 1.56 -3.22
N LEU A 111 5.38 0.90 -3.40
CA LEU A 111 4.33 1.34 -4.33
C LEU A 111 3.77 2.71 -3.94
N MET A 112 3.55 2.96 -2.65
CA MET A 112 3.11 4.28 -2.15
C MET A 112 4.17 5.36 -2.41
N ILE A 113 5.45 5.08 -2.18
CA ILE A 113 6.54 6.01 -2.48
C ILE A 113 6.53 6.40 -3.96
N VAL A 114 6.38 5.42 -4.86
CA VAL A 114 6.27 5.69 -6.31
C VAL A 114 5.10 6.61 -6.60
N MET A 115 3.90 6.30 -6.10
CA MET A 115 2.69 7.09 -6.35
C MET A 115 2.82 8.52 -5.82
N GLU A 116 3.29 8.69 -4.60
CA GLU A 116 3.48 9.99 -3.96
C GLU A 116 4.54 10.83 -4.68
N SER A 117 5.61 10.22 -5.18
CA SER A 117 6.62 10.90 -5.99
C SER A 117 6.02 11.49 -7.27
N TRP A 118 5.12 10.76 -7.94
CA TRP A 118 4.42 11.26 -9.13
C TRP A 118 3.49 12.43 -8.80
N PHE A 119 2.72 12.36 -7.71
CA PHE A 119 1.89 13.47 -7.26
C PHE A 119 2.72 14.69 -6.89
N SER A 120 3.81 14.48 -6.15
CA SER A 120 4.72 15.53 -5.73
C SER A 120 5.39 16.22 -6.92
N SER A 121 5.77 15.48 -7.97
CA SER A 121 6.39 16.03 -9.18
C SER A 121 5.48 16.96 -10.00
N LYS A 122 4.16 16.88 -9.81
CA LYS A 122 3.14 17.71 -10.45
C LYS A 122 2.61 18.82 -9.54
N ALA A 123 3.06 18.84 -8.29
CA ALA A 123 2.67 19.81 -7.30
C ALA A 123 3.59 21.05 -7.37
N ASP A 124 2.99 22.23 -7.40
CA ASP A 124 3.63 23.53 -7.17
C ASP A 124 3.14 24.12 -5.85
N ASN A 125 3.73 25.23 -5.43
CA ASN A 125 3.37 25.87 -4.16
C ASN A 125 1.89 26.30 -4.09
N ARG A 126 1.21 26.48 -5.24
CA ARG A 126 -0.19 26.93 -5.32
C ARG A 126 -1.18 25.78 -5.30
N ASN A 127 -0.83 24.62 -5.87
CA ASN A 127 -1.75 23.51 -6.05
C ASN A 127 -1.44 22.30 -5.15
N ARG A 128 -0.32 22.31 -4.42
CA ARG A 128 0.17 21.17 -3.63
C ARG A 128 -0.88 20.65 -2.65
N ALA A 129 -1.47 21.53 -1.86
CA ALA A 129 -2.49 21.15 -0.88
C ALA A 129 -3.72 20.52 -1.54
N SER A 130 -4.19 21.09 -2.66
CA SER A 130 -5.35 20.57 -3.40
C SER A 130 -5.06 19.22 -4.05
N LEU A 131 -3.87 19.02 -4.62
CA LEU A 131 -3.47 17.74 -5.21
C LEU A 131 -3.38 16.63 -4.17
N PHE A 132 -2.77 16.90 -3.01
CA PHE A 132 -2.71 15.93 -1.93
C PHE A 132 -4.08 15.67 -1.29
N ALA A 133 -4.98 16.67 -1.23
CA ALA A 133 -6.36 16.44 -0.79
C ALA A 133 -7.11 15.50 -1.74
N ILE A 134 -6.97 15.69 -3.06
CA ILE A 134 -7.55 14.78 -4.07
C ILE A 134 -6.97 13.37 -3.93
N TYR A 135 -5.65 13.24 -3.75
CA TYR A 135 -5.01 11.95 -3.51
C TYR A 135 -5.60 11.23 -2.29
N GLN A 136 -5.77 11.94 -1.18
CA GLN A 136 -6.36 11.37 0.04
C GLN A 136 -7.83 10.96 -0.13
N ILE A 137 -8.63 11.76 -0.84
CA ILE A 137 -10.02 11.41 -1.15
C ILE A 137 -10.06 10.11 -1.97
N ILE A 138 -9.23 10.01 -3.02
CA ILE A 138 -9.13 8.81 -3.86
C ILE A 138 -8.71 7.62 -3.00
N PHE A 139 -7.71 7.78 -2.14
CA PHE A 139 -7.21 6.74 -1.25
C PHE A 139 -8.32 6.19 -0.34
N PHE A 140 -9.04 7.07 0.37
CA PHE A 140 -10.08 6.63 1.30
C PHE A 140 -11.32 6.06 0.60
N LEU A 141 -11.75 6.62 -0.53
CA LEU A 141 -12.85 6.07 -1.33
C LEU A 141 -12.49 4.70 -1.90
N SER A 142 -11.27 4.53 -2.37
CA SER A 142 -10.77 3.24 -2.88
C SER A 142 -10.68 2.21 -1.75
N THR A 143 -10.23 2.61 -0.56
CA THR A 143 -10.18 1.74 0.62
C THR A 143 -11.59 1.28 1.01
N ALA A 144 -12.56 2.19 1.08
CA ALA A 144 -13.96 1.84 1.37
C ALA A 144 -14.54 0.91 0.30
N GLY A 145 -14.29 1.19 -0.99
CA GLY A 145 -14.71 0.32 -2.10
C GLY A 145 -14.12 -1.08 -2.01
N GLY A 146 -12.82 -1.19 -1.66
CA GLY A 146 -12.15 -2.47 -1.48
C GLY A 146 -12.75 -3.31 -0.36
N GLN A 147 -13.10 -2.69 0.77
CA GLN A 147 -13.74 -3.39 1.89
C GLN A 147 -15.10 -3.97 1.54
N VAL A 148 -15.89 -3.28 0.69
CA VAL A 148 -17.20 -3.77 0.25
C VAL A 148 -17.09 -5.02 -0.63
N LEU A 149 -15.98 -5.21 -1.35
CA LEU A 149 -15.76 -6.36 -2.22
C LEU A 149 -15.72 -7.70 -1.48
N ILE A 150 -15.58 -7.71 -0.15
CA ILE A 150 -15.59 -8.96 0.64
C ILE A 150 -16.89 -9.76 0.47
N ARG A 151 -17.97 -9.11 0.07
CA ARG A 151 -19.28 -9.74 -0.17
C ARG A 151 -19.37 -10.52 -1.48
N VAL A 152 -18.37 -10.41 -2.36
CA VAL A 152 -18.43 -10.96 -3.73
C VAL A 152 -18.12 -12.46 -3.76
N ALA A 153 -17.33 -12.98 -2.81
CA ALA A 153 -16.91 -14.37 -2.81
C ALA A 153 -16.66 -14.90 -1.39
N ASP A 154 -16.74 -16.22 -1.23
CA ASP A 154 -16.47 -16.91 0.02
C ASP A 154 -15.02 -16.69 0.48
N PRO A 155 -14.77 -16.09 1.66
CA PRO A 155 -13.43 -15.86 2.19
C PRO A 155 -12.59 -17.15 2.37
N ALA A 156 -13.23 -18.31 2.53
CA ALA A 156 -12.55 -19.59 2.65
C ALA A 156 -11.97 -20.09 1.31
N GLY A 157 -12.47 -19.56 0.18
CA GLY A 157 -12.10 -20.01 -1.15
C GLY A 157 -10.85 -19.34 -1.72
N PHE A 158 -10.44 -19.82 -2.90
CA PHE A 158 -9.33 -19.27 -3.68
C PHE A 158 -9.71 -17.99 -4.45
N ILE A 159 -10.99 -17.87 -4.83
CA ILE A 159 -11.50 -16.79 -5.70
C ILE A 159 -11.19 -15.38 -5.17
N PRO A 160 -11.41 -15.05 -3.88
CA PRO A 160 -11.12 -13.71 -3.38
C PRO A 160 -9.64 -13.32 -3.51
N PHE A 161 -8.71 -14.25 -3.28
CA PHE A 161 -7.28 -13.99 -3.46
C PHE A 161 -6.95 -13.72 -4.93
N SER A 162 -7.56 -14.47 -5.86
CA SER A 162 -7.42 -14.23 -7.29
C SER A 162 -7.95 -12.85 -7.70
N LEU A 163 -9.10 -12.41 -7.16
CA LEU A 163 -9.65 -11.09 -7.41
C LEU A 163 -8.72 -9.97 -6.91
N ALA A 164 -8.20 -10.09 -5.69
CA ALA A 164 -7.22 -9.12 -5.17
C ALA A 164 -5.97 -9.05 -6.06
N THR A 165 -5.48 -10.20 -6.50
CA THR A 165 -4.34 -10.30 -7.43
C THR A 165 -4.63 -9.62 -8.76
N ILE A 166 -5.78 -9.86 -9.37
CA ILE A 166 -6.20 -9.25 -10.63
C ILE A 166 -6.23 -7.73 -10.52
N LEU A 167 -6.81 -7.19 -9.45
CA LEU A 167 -6.87 -5.74 -9.23
C LEU A 167 -5.47 -5.13 -9.14
N ILE A 168 -4.55 -5.76 -8.41
CA ILE A 168 -3.18 -5.28 -8.25
C ILE A 168 -2.40 -5.39 -9.55
N VAL A 169 -2.57 -6.46 -10.31
CA VAL A 169 -1.92 -6.62 -11.62
C VAL A 169 -2.48 -5.62 -12.63
N LEU A 170 -3.79 -5.41 -12.65
CA LEU A 170 -4.42 -4.42 -13.52
C LEU A 170 -3.99 -2.99 -13.20
N ALA A 171 -3.59 -2.69 -11.96
CA ALA A 171 -3.03 -1.39 -11.60
C ALA A 171 -1.75 -1.04 -12.37
N LEU A 172 -1.01 -2.04 -12.86
CA LEU A 172 0.18 -1.84 -13.71
C LEU A 172 -0.17 -1.25 -15.08
N THR A 173 -1.31 -1.62 -15.64
CA THR A 173 -1.67 -1.34 -17.04
C THR A 173 -1.74 0.16 -17.33
N PRO A 174 -2.50 0.99 -16.58
CA PRO A 174 -2.59 2.41 -16.88
C PRO A 174 -1.25 3.14 -16.71
N LEU A 175 -0.43 2.72 -15.74
CA LEU A 175 0.86 3.34 -15.49
C LEU A 175 1.89 2.98 -16.57
N SER A 176 1.96 1.72 -16.98
CA SER A 176 2.90 1.24 -18.01
C SER A 176 2.57 1.77 -19.40
N MET A 177 1.31 2.08 -19.69
CA MET A 177 0.88 2.72 -20.94
C MET A 177 1.14 4.23 -20.96
N THR A 178 1.57 4.81 -19.86
CA THR A 178 1.86 6.25 -19.77
C THR A 178 3.16 6.56 -20.52
N ARG A 179 3.09 7.40 -21.57
CA ARG A 179 4.26 7.89 -22.34
C ARG A 179 4.95 9.10 -21.67
N ARG A 180 4.65 9.41 -20.43
CA ARG A 180 5.17 10.59 -19.75
C ARG A 180 6.47 10.28 -19.05
N GLU A 181 7.34 11.29 -19.01
CA GLU A 181 8.58 11.22 -18.24
C GLU A 181 8.26 10.92 -16.76
N SER A 182 8.90 9.88 -16.22
CA SER A 182 8.84 9.59 -14.80
C SER A 182 9.52 10.73 -14.02
N PRO A 183 9.10 10.95 -12.78
CA PRO A 183 9.78 11.92 -11.92
C PRO A 183 11.27 11.64 -11.91
N THR A 184 12.07 12.70 -11.95
CA THR A 184 13.50 12.59 -11.68
C THR A 184 13.69 12.15 -10.23
N VAL A 185 14.47 11.11 -10.02
CA VAL A 185 14.83 10.69 -8.66
C VAL A 185 15.70 11.79 -8.07
N SER A 186 15.12 12.62 -7.21
CA SER A 186 15.91 13.56 -6.43
C SER A 186 16.60 12.80 -5.29
N HIS A 187 17.91 12.86 -5.21
CA HIS A 187 18.64 12.43 -4.03
C HIS A 187 18.32 13.39 -2.87
N GLY A 188 17.13 13.29 -2.29
CA GLY A 188 16.79 14.00 -1.07
C GLY A 188 17.70 13.52 0.06
N GLU A 189 18.23 14.45 0.84
CA GLU A 189 18.97 14.10 2.05
C GLU A 189 18.07 13.27 2.97
N ARG A 190 18.53 12.10 3.36
CA ARG A 190 17.80 11.22 4.28
C ARG A 190 17.92 11.82 5.68
N LEU A 191 16.87 12.43 6.15
CA LEU A 191 16.81 12.93 7.51
C LEU A 191 16.67 11.75 8.49
N SER A 192 17.55 11.69 9.47
CA SER A 192 17.41 10.76 10.60
C SER A 192 16.23 11.17 11.48
N LEU A 193 15.66 10.23 12.24
CA LEU A 193 14.59 10.54 13.21
C LEU A 193 14.99 11.65 14.18
N ARG A 194 16.27 11.69 14.59
CA ARG A 194 16.80 12.74 15.47
C ARG A 194 16.77 14.11 14.81
N GLN A 195 17.11 14.18 13.52
CA GLN A 195 17.05 15.43 12.74
C GLN A 195 15.58 15.88 12.53
N LEU A 196 14.67 14.96 12.21
CA LEU A 196 13.25 15.25 12.09
C LEU A 196 12.69 15.80 13.41
N TYR A 197 13.03 15.18 14.53
CA TYR A 197 12.62 15.65 15.84
C TYR A 197 13.21 17.03 16.16
N ALA A 198 14.46 17.29 15.80
CA ALA A 198 15.09 18.59 16.00
C ALA A 198 14.43 19.70 15.15
N ILE A 199 13.98 19.39 13.93
CA ILE A 199 13.31 20.35 13.04
C ILE A 199 11.86 20.60 13.51
N SER A 200 11.12 19.56 13.87
CA SER A 200 9.72 19.67 14.29
C SER A 200 9.36 18.58 15.30
N PRO A 201 9.54 18.81 16.61
CA PRO A 201 9.17 17.86 17.65
C PRO A 201 7.69 17.47 17.60
N THR A 202 6.81 18.48 17.46
CA THR A 202 5.35 18.27 17.41
C THR A 202 4.94 17.45 16.17
N GLY A 203 5.53 17.75 15.01
CA GLY A 203 5.26 17.00 13.77
C GLY A 203 5.73 15.56 13.88
N THR A 204 6.91 15.32 14.44
CA THR A 204 7.48 13.96 14.58
C THR A 204 6.68 13.13 15.57
N LEU A 205 6.35 13.67 16.76
CA LEU A 205 5.53 12.96 17.74
C LEU A 205 4.09 12.76 17.25
N GLY A 206 3.50 13.78 16.60
CA GLY A 206 2.16 13.68 16.03
C GLY A 206 2.07 12.58 14.96
N ALA A 207 3.04 12.48 14.07
CA ALA A 207 3.10 11.44 13.06
C ALA A 207 3.27 10.04 13.69
N LEU A 208 4.09 9.91 14.74
CA LEU A 208 4.30 8.65 15.44
C LEU A 208 3.02 8.19 16.15
N ILE A 209 2.36 9.07 16.89
CA ILE A 209 1.10 8.76 17.61
C ILE A 209 0.00 8.42 16.58
N ALA A 210 -0.16 9.21 15.52
CA ALA A 210 -1.13 8.94 14.46
C ALA A 210 -0.89 7.57 13.81
N GLY A 211 0.37 7.24 13.52
CA GLY A 211 0.75 5.94 12.95
C GLY A 211 0.39 4.77 13.88
N LEU A 212 0.64 4.89 15.18
CA LEU A 212 0.25 3.88 16.18
C LEU A 212 -1.26 3.69 16.26
N LEU A 213 -2.03 4.78 16.31
CA LEU A 213 -3.50 4.71 16.39
C LEU A 213 -4.10 4.09 15.11
N ILE A 214 -3.65 4.53 13.94
CA ILE A 214 -4.10 4.01 12.64
C ILE A 214 -3.75 2.52 12.53
N SER A 215 -2.52 2.13 12.90
CA SER A 215 -2.09 0.74 12.84
C SER A 215 -2.92 -0.16 13.75
N ALA A 216 -3.20 0.28 14.98
CA ALA A 216 -4.07 -0.44 15.93
C ALA A 216 -5.50 -0.60 15.37
N PHE A 217 -6.07 0.46 14.80
CA PHE A 217 -7.41 0.43 14.21
C PHE A 217 -7.51 -0.55 13.04
N TYR A 218 -6.57 -0.50 12.10
CA TYR A 218 -6.58 -1.39 10.94
C TYR A 218 -6.24 -2.84 11.28
N ALA A 219 -5.43 -3.09 12.30
CA ALA A 219 -5.10 -4.44 12.73
C ALA A 219 -6.25 -5.12 13.48
N MET A 220 -6.93 -4.38 14.34
CA MET A 220 -7.93 -4.96 15.24
C MET A 220 -9.38 -4.78 14.75
N GLY A 221 -9.66 -3.78 13.93
CA GLY A 221 -11.01 -3.49 13.42
C GLY A 221 -11.70 -4.70 12.79
N PRO A 222 -11.08 -5.44 11.85
CA PRO A 222 -11.69 -6.62 11.23
C PRO A 222 -11.93 -7.80 12.18
N VAL A 223 -11.23 -7.85 13.33
CA VAL A 223 -11.36 -8.94 14.31
C VAL A 223 -12.58 -8.73 15.20
N TYR A 224 -13.01 -7.47 15.39
CA TYR A 224 -14.13 -7.11 16.29
C TYR A 224 -15.40 -6.67 15.54
N ALA A 225 -15.38 -6.61 14.20
CA ALA A 225 -16.54 -6.29 13.37
C ALA A 225 -17.28 -7.54 12.91
#